data_918ca00315f5938b3c9347551dd226a1
#
_entry.id   918ca00315f5938b3c9347551dd226a1
#
_cell.length_a   1.000
_cell.length_b   1.000
_cell.length_c   1.000
_cell.angle_alpha   90.00
_cell.angle_beta   90.00
_cell.angle_gamma   90.00
#
_symmetry.space_group_name_H-M   'P 1'
#
loop_
_entity.id
_entity.type
_entity.pdbx_description
1 polymer ?
#
loop_
_entity_poly.entity_id
_entity_poly.type
_entity_poly.pdbx_seq_one_letter_code
_entity_poly.pdbx_strand_id
1 'polypeptide(L)'
;DYNQETGYSLLFPQEGENNGIGSVTPAVPVPSATPWRTITVGNSLKPIVETTVQFDVLDPLYETKYDYKPGRYTWSWILWGDSSMNWDDQVKFVDLASVMGYEYILVDALWDSRIGYEGIERLAKYAKGKNVELLLWYNSNGAVNDAPQGPHGVMNNCIARKRDMKWMQKIGVKGIKVDFFGGDKQQTMQLYEEILSDANEYGLQVIFHGCTLPRGWERLYPNFVASEAALASENMNFTNRFSRSEGFDMTLHPFCRNAVASFDWGGVFMNKRFSKNNKSRHPRYTSDIFELATAITNQTNVNCVAIMPNNLEDMPQHVLDFARNIPTTWQETQFIDGYPTKYCIIARKHDGHWYIGGLNGTDHPM
;
A
#
# COMPACT_ATOMS: atom_id res chain seq x y z
N ASP A 1 -2.14 -4.62 -23.60
CA ASP A 1 -3.54 -4.26 -23.84
C ASP A 1 -4.30 -5.45 -24.44
N TYR A 2 -5.62 -5.51 -24.27
CA TYR A 2 -6.48 -6.58 -24.78
C TYR A 2 -7.45 -6.03 -25.82
N ASN A 3 -7.49 -6.69 -26.96
CA ASN A 3 -8.49 -6.45 -28.01
C ASN A 3 -9.21 -7.77 -28.32
N GLN A 4 -10.53 -7.74 -28.42
CA GLN A 4 -11.33 -8.95 -28.61
C GLN A 4 -11.01 -9.69 -29.92
N GLU A 5 -10.60 -8.99 -30.97
CA GLU A 5 -10.26 -9.57 -32.27
C GLU A 5 -8.80 -10.05 -32.35
N THR A 6 -7.87 -9.29 -31.75
CA THR A 6 -6.42 -9.54 -31.88
C THR A 6 -5.78 -10.14 -30.63
N GLY A 7 -6.53 -10.23 -29.52
CA GLY A 7 -6.03 -10.76 -28.25
C GLY A 7 -5.18 -9.76 -27.46
N TYR A 8 -4.21 -10.26 -26.71
CA TYR A 8 -3.30 -9.46 -25.90
C TYR A 8 -2.16 -8.91 -26.72
N SER A 9 -1.88 -7.63 -26.57
CA SER A 9 -0.71 -6.95 -27.14
C SER A 9 0.11 -6.27 -26.05
N LEU A 10 1.41 -6.11 -26.31
CA LEU A 10 2.27 -5.28 -25.46
C LEU A 10 1.88 -3.82 -25.65
N LEU A 11 1.68 -3.13 -24.54
CA LEU A 11 1.55 -1.67 -24.53
C LEU A 11 2.86 -1.08 -23.97
N PHE A 12 3.50 -0.26 -24.79
CA PHE A 12 4.66 0.50 -24.38
C PHE A 12 4.27 1.82 -23.75
N PRO A 13 5.16 2.44 -22.94
CA PRO A 13 4.91 3.77 -22.39
C PRO A 13 4.50 4.77 -23.46
N GLN A 14 3.63 5.71 -23.12
CA GLN A 14 3.14 6.74 -24.02
C GLN A 14 4.01 8.00 -23.95
N GLU A 15 4.09 8.75 -25.06
CA GLU A 15 4.89 9.97 -25.12
C GLU A 15 4.53 10.99 -24.02
N GLY A 16 3.25 11.13 -23.69
CA GLY A 16 2.77 12.05 -22.65
C GLY A 16 3.06 11.64 -21.21
N GLU A 17 3.44 10.38 -20.97
CA GLU A 17 3.81 9.97 -19.62
C GLU A 17 5.02 10.77 -19.12
N ASN A 18 5.11 10.94 -17.79
CA ASN A 18 6.22 11.65 -17.15
C ASN A 18 6.36 13.09 -17.65
N ASN A 19 5.21 13.76 -17.93
CA ASN A 19 5.13 15.10 -18.54
C ASN A 19 5.92 15.23 -19.85
N GLY A 20 5.95 14.17 -20.65
CA GLY A 20 6.70 14.13 -21.91
C GLY A 20 8.21 13.91 -21.75
N ILE A 21 8.73 13.81 -20.54
CA ILE A 21 10.17 13.63 -20.29
C ILE A 21 10.55 12.15 -20.43
N GLY A 22 11.68 11.90 -21.07
CA GLY A 22 12.23 10.57 -21.27
C GLY A 22 11.71 9.86 -22.54
N SER A 23 12.46 8.85 -22.98
CA SER A 23 12.14 8.06 -24.17
C SER A 23 11.09 6.99 -23.86
N VAL A 24 10.18 6.76 -24.79
CA VAL A 24 9.28 5.61 -24.78
C VAL A 24 9.97 4.33 -25.26
N THR A 25 11.13 4.45 -25.89
CA THR A 25 11.91 3.32 -26.38
C THR A 25 12.84 2.85 -25.28
N PRO A 26 12.69 1.62 -24.77
CA PRO A 26 13.59 1.08 -23.77
C PRO A 26 14.98 0.82 -24.37
N ALA A 27 16.01 1.04 -23.58
CA ALA A 27 17.39 0.72 -23.96
C ALA A 27 17.97 -0.26 -22.93
N VAL A 28 18.61 -1.32 -23.44
CA VAL A 28 19.28 -2.31 -22.61
C VAL A 28 20.72 -2.49 -23.08
N PRO A 29 21.69 -2.69 -22.17
CA PRO A 29 23.06 -2.99 -22.55
C PRO A 29 23.16 -4.37 -23.24
N VAL A 30 24.18 -4.54 -24.07
CA VAL A 30 24.43 -5.83 -24.71
C VAL A 30 25.83 -6.30 -24.29
N PRO A 31 25.99 -7.55 -23.82
CA PRO A 31 24.97 -8.60 -23.68
C PRO A 31 24.01 -8.37 -22.50
N SER A 32 22.77 -8.79 -22.64
CA SER A 32 21.74 -8.66 -21.62
C SER A 32 20.71 -9.80 -21.71
N ALA A 33 19.96 -10.03 -20.63
CA ALA A 33 18.84 -10.94 -20.61
C ALA A 33 17.51 -10.15 -20.54
N THR A 34 16.46 -10.67 -21.17
CA THR A 34 15.11 -10.11 -21.01
C THR A 34 14.54 -10.48 -19.64
N PRO A 35 13.63 -9.66 -19.09
CA PRO A 35 12.92 -10.02 -17.87
C PRO A 35 12.15 -11.34 -18.02
N TRP A 36 12.02 -12.08 -16.93
CA TRP A 36 11.16 -13.23 -16.84
C TRP A 36 9.69 -12.83 -17.13
N ARG A 37 8.98 -13.75 -17.77
CA ARG A 37 7.54 -13.66 -17.95
C ARG A 37 6.93 -14.93 -17.42
N THR A 38 5.93 -14.82 -16.55
CA THR A 38 5.27 -15.94 -15.93
C THR A 38 3.81 -16.01 -16.36
N ILE A 39 3.29 -17.21 -16.54
CA ILE A 39 1.90 -17.46 -16.87
C ILE A 39 1.40 -18.55 -15.93
N THR A 40 0.40 -18.21 -15.12
CA THR A 40 -0.28 -19.17 -14.25
C THR A 40 -1.49 -19.72 -14.98
N VAL A 41 -1.57 -21.03 -15.14
CA VAL A 41 -2.67 -21.73 -15.81
C VAL A 41 -3.25 -22.83 -14.92
N GLY A 42 -4.54 -23.09 -15.05
CA GLY A 42 -5.21 -24.16 -14.30
C GLY A 42 -6.65 -24.39 -14.76
N ASN A 43 -7.27 -25.43 -14.21
CA ASN A 43 -8.66 -25.79 -14.48
C ASN A 43 -9.66 -25.08 -13.53
N SER A 44 -9.15 -24.24 -12.62
CA SER A 44 -9.94 -23.45 -11.67
C SER A 44 -9.21 -22.17 -11.34
N LEU A 45 -9.82 -21.29 -10.53
CA LEU A 45 -9.21 -20.04 -10.06
C LEU A 45 -8.20 -20.23 -8.92
N LYS A 46 -8.17 -21.43 -8.33
CA LYS A 46 -7.27 -21.76 -7.20
C LYS A 46 -5.78 -21.46 -7.50
N PRO A 47 -5.20 -21.93 -8.61
CA PRO A 47 -3.80 -21.63 -8.93
C PRO A 47 -3.49 -20.14 -9.06
N ILE A 48 -4.47 -19.32 -9.43
CA ILE A 48 -4.28 -17.88 -9.58
C ILE A 48 -4.21 -17.21 -8.21
N VAL A 49 -5.10 -17.59 -7.27
CA VAL A 49 -5.15 -16.98 -5.93
C VAL A 49 -4.00 -17.46 -5.04
N GLU A 50 -3.55 -18.71 -5.24
CA GLU A 50 -2.51 -19.34 -4.42
C GLU A 50 -1.11 -19.26 -5.05
N THR A 51 -0.96 -18.57 -6.20
CA THR A 51 0.35 -18.51 -6.87
C THR A 51 1.41 -17.82 -6.01
N THR A 52 2.60 -18.39 -6.01
CA THR A 52 3.81 -17.80 -5.40
C THR A 52 4.89 -17.52 -6.44
N VAL A 53 4.54 -17.67 -7.72
CA VAL A 53 5.52 -17.61 -8.81
C VAL A 53 6.34 -16.31 -8.83
N GLN A 54 5.75 -15.19 -8.40
CA GLN A 54 6.42 -13.90 -8.29
C GLN A 54 7.57 -13.89 -7.26
N PHE A 55 7.58 -14.86 -6.34
CA PHE A 55 8.61 -15.02 -5.31
C PHE A 55 9.63 -16.13 -5.65
N ASP A 56 9.37 -16.95 -6.68
CA ASP A 56 10.11 -18.17 -6.92
C ASP A 56 11.09 -18.08 -8.10
N VAL A 57 10.98 -17.04 -8.93
CA VAL A 57 11.70 -16.95 -10.23
C VAL A 57 13.12 -16.44 -10.10
N LEU A 58 13.39 -15.55 -9.17
CA LEU A 58 14.68 -14.89 -8.97
C LEU A 58 15.12 -14.94 -7.51
N ASP A 59 16.41 -14.87 -7.30
CA ASP A 59 16.98 -14.67 -5.97
C ASP A 59 16.91 -13.18 -5.58
N PRO A 60 16.92 -12.84 -4.28
CA PRO A 60 17.05 -11.45 -3.82
C PRO A 60 18.32 -10.81 -4.38
N LEU A 61 18.23 -9.54 -4.77
CA LEU A 61 19.39 -8.77 -5.22
C LEU A 61 20.35 -8.43 -4.08
N TYR A 62 19.82 -8.30 -2.87
CA TYR A 62 20.59 -7.93 -1.69
C TYR A 62 20.29 -8.86 -0.51
N GLU A 63 21.32 -9.16 0.25
CA GLU A 63 21.16 -9.57 1.63
C GLU A 63 20.98 -8.31 2.48
N THR A 64 19.90 -8.25 3.26
CA THR A 64 19.70 -7.14 4.18
C THR A 64 20.31 -7.42 5.54
N LYS A 65 20.90 -6.38 6.14
CA LYS A 65 21.34 -6.39 7.54
C LYS A 65 20.27 -5.84 8.50
N TYR A 66 19.12 -5.45 7.99
CA TYR A 66 18.02 -4.89 8.76
C TYR A 66 16.88 -5.88 8.86
N ASP A 67 16.21 -5.86 10.00
CA ASP A 67 14.98 -6.59 10.24
C ASP A 67 13.80 -5.68 9.90
N TYR A 68 13.17 -5.92 8.75
CA TYR A 68 11.99 -5.21 8.30
C TYR A 68 10.76 -5.84 8.93
N LYS A 69 10.27 -5.19 9.99
CA LYS A 69 9.15 -5.72 10.76
C LYS A 69 7.83 -5.54 10.02
N PRO A 70 7.05 -6.62 9.85
CA PRO A 70 5.66 -6.48 9.43
C PRO A 70 4.84 -5.80 10.52
N GLY A 71 3.71 -5.22 10.15
CA GLY A 71 2.88 -4.53 11.14
C GLY A 71 1.66 -3.85 10.55
N ARG A 72 1.00 -3.07 11.38
CA ARG A 72 -0.20 -2.32 11.05
C ARG A 72 0.06 -0.84 11.25
N TYR A 73 -0.56 -0.02 10.43
CA TYR A 73 -0.45 1.42 10.59
C TYR A 73 -1.80 2.12 10.57
N THR A 74 -1.88 3.22 11.32
CA THR A 74 -2.96 4.19 11.21
C THR A 74 -2.54 5.32 10.28
N TRP A 75 -3.53 5.92 9.61
CA TRP A 75 -3.30 6.94 8.60
C TRP A 75 -4.38 8.02 8.67
N SER A 76 -4.00 9.20 9.11
CA SER A 76 -4.96 10.29 9.32
C SER A 76 -5.55 10.83 8.02
N TRP A 77 -4.71 10.94 7.00
CA TRP A 77 -5.09 11.55 5.72
C TRP A 77 -6.26 10.84 5.05
N ILE A 78 -6.36 9.52 5.21
CA ILE A 78 -7.33 8.68 4.51
C ILE A 78 -8.80 9.12 4.70
N LEU A 79 -9.13 9.77 5.84
CA LEU A 79 -10.43 10.37 6.09
C LEU A 79 -10.39 11.85 6.47
N TRP A 80 -9.27 12.31 7.04
CA TRP A 80 -9.15 13.68 7.51
C TRP A 80 -8.46 14.60 6.51
N GLY A 81 -7.87 14.04 5.43
CA GLY A 81 -7.23 14.76 4.34
C GLY A 81 -6.02 15.60 4.77
N ASP A 82 -5.58 16.47 3.89
CA ASP A 82 -4.42 17.35 4.10
C ASP A 82 -4.48 18.17 5.38
N SER A 83 -5.68 18.54 5.85
CA SER A 83 -5.86 19.32 7.08
C SER A 83 -5.36 18.60 8.34
N SER A 84 -5.21 17.28 8.29
CA SER A 84 -4.69 16.47 9.39
C SER A 84 -3.17 16.52 9.53
N MET A 85 -2.45 17.10 8.57
CA MET A 85 -0.99 17.25 8.65
C MET A 85 -0.64 18.39 9.60
N ASN A 86 -0.91 18.22 10.87
CA ASN A 86 -0.57 19.10 11.97
C ASN A 86 -0.23 18.29 13.22
N TRP A 87 0.49 18.87 14.14
CA TRP A 87 0.96 18.22 15.36
C TRP A 87 -0.17 17.53 16.14
N ASP A 88 -1.24 18.26 16.43
CA ASP A 88 -2.31 17.78 17.32
C ASP A 88 -3.05 16.56 16.74
N ASP A 89 -3.30 16.57 15.45
CA ASP A 89 -3.97 15.45 14.79
C ASP A 89 -3.01 14.24 14.67
N GLN A 90 -1.73 14.45 14.35
CA GLN A 90 -0.76 13.34 14.31
C GLN A 90 -0.55 12.69 15.68
N VAL A 91 -0.53 13.46 16.76
CA VAL A 91 -0.47 12.92 18.13
C VAL A 91 -1.68 12.01 18.41
N LYS A 92 -2.91 12.39 17.99
CA LYS A 92 -4.09 11.53 18.15
C LYS A 92 -3.95 10.18 17.43
N PHE A 93 -3.29 10.16 16.25
CA PHE A 93 -3.07 8.92 15.51
C PHE A 93 -1.93 8.08 16.10
N VAL A 94 -0.91 8.70 16.70
CA VAL A 94 0.07 7.96 17.50
C VAL A 94 -0.60 7.32 18.72
N ASP A 95 -1.45 8.05 19.42
CA ASP A 95 -2.18 7.52 20.58
C ASP A 95 -3.15 6.41 20.18
N LEU A 96 -3.84 6.57 19.05
CA LEU A 96 -4.70 5.53 18.47
C LEU A 96 -3.90 4.26 18.14
N ALA A 97 -2.78 4.39 17.43
CA ALA A 97 -1.90 3.26 17.11
C ALA A 97 -1.42 2.55 18.38
N SER A 98 -1.00 3.32 19.40
CA SER A 98 -0.58 2.78 20.69
C SER A 98 -1.67 2.00 21.41
N VAL A 99 -2.91 2.54 21.46
CA VAL A 99 -4.08 1.87 22.08
C VAL A 99 -4.46 0.61 21.32
N MET A 100 -4.35 0.63 19.99
CA MET A 100 -4.62 -0.53 19.15
C MET A 100 -3.47 -1.53 19.09
N GLY A 101 -2.30 -1.22 19.67
CA GLY A 101 -1.11 -2.07 19.58
C GLY A 101 -0.54 -2.15 18.16
N TYR A 102 -0.72 -1.11 17.36
CA TYR A 102 -0.17 -1.02 16.01
C TYR A 102 1.26 -0.52 16.03
N GLU A 103 2.03 -1.03 15.09
CA GLU A 103 3.46 -0.80 14.99
C GLU A 103 3.78 0.59 14.46
N TYR A 104 2.91 1.13 13.57
CA TYR A 104 3.24 2.33 12.80
C TYR A 104 2.11 3.35 12.74
N ILE A 105 2.49 4.59 12.42
CA ILE A 105 1.61 5.58 11.79
C ILE A 105 2.22 6.06 10.48
N LEU A 106 1.40 6.40 9.50
CA LEU A 106 1.82 7.09 8.29
C LEU A 106 1.53 8.58 8.42
N VAL A 107 2.59 9.40 8.37
CA VAL A 107 2.51 10.85 8.25
C VAL A 107 2.57 11.20 6.77
N ASP A 108 1.45 11.64 6.23
CA ASP A 108 1.23 11.81 4.79
C ASP A 108 1.75 13.14 4.23
N ALA A 109 1.48 13.42 2.97
CA ALA A 109 1.91 14.58 2.21
C ALA A 109 1.75 15.93 2.95
N LEU A 110 2.59 16.90 2.61
CA LEU A 110 2.64 18.23 3.21
C LEU A 110 3.21 18.30 4.64
N TRP A 111 3.72 17.19 5.16
CA TRP A 111 4.36 17.21 6.48
C TRP A 111 5.57 18.16 6.55
N ASP A 112 6.29 18.31 5.44
CA ASP A 112 7.47 19.16 5.32
C ASP A 112 7.14 20.65 5.53
N SER A 113 6.03 21.10 4.96
CA SER A 113 5.60 22.50 5.02
C SER A 113 4.74 22.85 6.24
N ARG A 114 4.06 21.87 6.83
CA ARG A 114 3.10 22.09 7.92
C ARG A 114 3.59 21.70 9.31
N ILE A 115 4.34 20.59 9.38
CA ILE A 115 4.94 20.09 10.63
C ILE A 115 6.42 20.42 10.68
N GLY A 116 7.11 20.30 9.54
CA GLY A 116 8.53 20.54 9.38
C GLY A 116 9.41 19.43 9.97
N TYR A 117 10.68 19.42 9.59
CA TYR A 117 11.65 18.41 10.02
C TYR A 117 11.80 18.32 11.56
N GLU A 118 11.91 19.47 12.23
CA GLU A 118 11.98 19.52 13.71
C GLU A 118 10.70 18.98 14.37
N GLY A 119 9.54 19.25 13.76
CA GLY A 119 8.27 18.71 14.21
C GLY A 119 8.20 17.20 14.07
N ILE A 120 8.69 16.66 12.96
CA ILE A 120 8.77 15.21 12.74
C ILE A 120 9.76 14.56 13.74
N GLU A 121 10.91 15.19 14.03
CA GLU A 121 11.84 14.68 15.06
C GLU A 121 11.15 14.56 16.44
N ARG A 122 10.38 15.58 16.82
CA ARG A 122 9.59 15.56 18.06
C ARG A 122 8.52 14.49 18.05
N LEU A 123 7.83 14.33 16.88
CA LEU A 123 6.78 13.32 16.71
C LEU A 123 7.37 11.90 16.79
N ALA A 124 8.51 11.66 16.15
CA ALA A 124 9.20 10.38 16.21
C ALA A 124 9.59 10.01 17.67
N LYS A 125 10.10 11.00 18.42
CA LYS A 125 10.40 10.81 19.86
C LYS A 125 9.14 10.51 20.68
N TYR A 126 8.03 11.22 20.41
CA TYR A 126 6.74 10.98 21.08
C TYR A 126 6.22 9.58 20.76
N ALA A 127 6.17 9.21 19.47
CA ALA A 127 5.70 7.90 19.02
C ALA A 127 6.53 6.76 19.62
N LYS A 128 7.86 6.90 19.65
CA LYS A 128 8.76 5.93 20.30
C LYS A 128 8.42 5.72 21.77
N GLY A 129 8.07 6.78 22.49
CA GLY A 129 7.61 6.71 23.89
C GLY A 129 6.28 5.97 24.07
N LYS A 130 5.54 5.75 22.98
CA LYS A 130 4.28 5.02 22.92
C LYS A 130 4.41 3.63 22.26
N ASN A 131 5.63 3.19 21.95
CA ASN A 131 5.94 1.97 21.18
C ASN A 131 5.37 1.99 19.76
N VAL A 132 5.31 3.15 19.14
CA VAL A 132 4.86 3.37 17.75
C VAL A 132 5.99 3.99 16.96
N GLU A 133 6.13 3.62 15.71
CA GLU A 133 7.16 4.11 14.80
C GLU A 133 6.52 4.86 13.62
N LEU A 134 7.29 5.69 12.92
CA LEU A 134 6.78 6.51 11.82
C LEU A 134 7.10 5.92 10.46
N LEU A 135 6.15 6.05 9.55
CA LEU A 135 6.35 6.01 8.11
C LEU A 135 6.11 7.43 7.57
N LEU A 136 6.90 7.88 6.60
CA LEU A 136 6.79 9.24 6.03
C LEU A 136 6.46 9.18 4.54
N TRP A 137 5.58 10.05 4.10
CA TRP A 137 5.23 10.21 2.70
C TRP A 137 6.20 11.13 1.95
N TYR A 138 6.49 10.81 0.69
CA TYR A 138 7.30 11.60 -0.24
C TYR A 138 6.71 11.59 -1.64
N ASN A 139 6.84 12.71 -2.35
CA ASN A 139 6.64 12.77 -3.79
C ASN A 139 7.81 12.07 -4.51
N SER A 140 7.53 11.24 -5.52
CA SER A 140 8.53 10.41 -6.18
C SER A 140 9.55 11.20 -6.99
N ASN A 141 9.11 12.19 -7.76
CA ASN A 141 9.92 12.84 -8.77
C ASN A 141 9.82 14.38 -8.80
N GLY A 142 9.20 15.00 -7.79
CA GLY A 142 9.16 16.44 -7.68
C GLY A 142 8.66 17.14 -8.94
N ALA A 143 9.54 17.87 -9.62
CA ALA A 143 9.19 18.68 -10.78
C ALA A 143 8.78 17.88 -12.04
N VAL A 144 8.93 16.56 -12.06
CA VAL A 144 8.55 15.73 -13.21
C VAL A 144 7.05 15.41 -13.23
N ASN A 145 6.34 15.56 -12.13
CA ASN A 145 4.89 15.45 -12.06
C ASN A 145 4.25 16.76 -11.60
N ASP A 146 2.95 16.91 -11.83
CA ASP A 146 2.19 18.13 -11.51
C ASP A 146 1.58 18.12 -10.10
N ALA A 147 1.81 17.09 -9.32
CA ALA A 147 1.27 16.97 -7.97
C ALA A 147 1.90 18.03 -7.05
N PRO A 148 1.09 18.89 -6.41
CA PRO A 148 1.60 20.00 -5.61
C PRO A 148 2.09 19.60 -4.22
N GLN A 149 1.83 18.37 -3.79
CA GLN A 149 2.16 17.90 -2.45
C GLN A 149 3.66 17.62 -2.30
N GLY A 150 4.24 18.18 -1.25
CA GLY A 150 5.63 17.93 -0.82
C GLY A 150 5.76 16.82 0.24
N PRO A 151 7.02 16.39 0.50
CA PRO A 151 8.30 16.90 0.01
C PRO A 151 8.56 16.67 -1.47
N HIS A 152 8.99 17.72 -2.16
CA HIS A 152 9.38 17.70 -3.57
C HIS A 152 10.89 17.65 -3.76
N GLY A 153 11.35 17.12 -4.91
CA GLY A 153 12.76 17.20 -5.33
C GLY A 153 13.72 16.41 -4.44
N VAL A 154 13.19 15.46 -3.68
CA VAL A 154 13.97 14.62 -2.77
C VAL A 154 14.18 13.24 -3.37
N MET A 155 13.13 12.49 -3.66
CA MET A 155 13.23 11.09 -4.07
C MET A 155 13.85 10.91 -5.46
N ASN A 156 13.65 11.83 -6.38
CA ASN A 156 14.26 11.82 -7.71
C ASN A 156 15.71 12.34 -7.75
N ASN A 157 16.24 12.83 -6.64
CA ASN A 157 17.62 13.33 -6.55
C ASN A 157 18.41 12.47 -5.57
N CYS A 158 19.40 11.73 -6.07
CA CYS A 158 20.18 10.78 -5.27
C CYS A 158 20.82 11.42 -4.03
N ILE A 159 21.37 12.63 -4.13
CA ILE A 159 22.02 13.32 -3.00
C ILE A 159 20.99 13.74 -1.95
N ALA A 160 19.90 14.34 -2.39
CA ALA A 160 18.82 14.76 -1.50
C ALA A 160 18.15 13.54 -0.83
N ARG A 161 17.84 12.51 -1.62
CA ARG A 161 17.26 11.25 -1.15
C ARG A 161 18.09 10.58 -0.05
N LYS A 162 19.40 10.39 -0.29
CA LYS A 162 20.29 9.78 0.71
C LYS A 162 20.48 10.64 1.95
N ARG A 163 20.51 11.96 1.80
CA ARG A 163 20.55 12.89 2.95
C ARG A 163 19.31 12.72 3.83
N ASP A 164 18.13 12.71 3.23
CA ASP A 164 16.88 12.57 3.97
C ASP A 164 16.73 11.15 4.56
N MET A 165 17.10 10.10 3.84
CA MET A 165 17.11 8.72 4.35
C MET A 165 18.05 8.55 5.54
N LYS A 166 19.22 9.19 5.51
CA LYS A 166 20.15 9.21 6.65
C LYS A 166 19.55 9.94 7.85
N TRP A 167 18.84 11.05 7.62
CA TRP A 167 18.13 11.76 8.68
C TRP A 167 17.02 10.89 9.26
N MET A 168 16.18 10.27 8.42
CA MET A 168 15.12 9.34 8.85
C MET A 168 15.66 8.20 9.71
N GLN A 169 16.76 7.56 9.27
CA GLN A 169 17.42 6.51 10.05
C GLN A 169 17.86 7.02 11.42
N LYS A 170 18.46 8.23 11.49
CA LYS A 170 18.93 8.84 12.74
C LYS A 170 17.81 9.07 13.74
N ILE A 171 16.63 9.50 13.28
CA ILE A 171 15.48 9.80 14.15
C ILE A 171 14.57 8.59 14.39
N GLY A 172 14.82 7.45 13.74
CA GLY A 172 14.14 6.19 13.96
C GLY A 172 12.89 5.98 13.13
N VAL A 173 12.69 6.73 12.04
CA VAL A 173 11.68 6.43 11.01
C VAL A 173 11.97 5.07 10.38
N LYS A 174 10.93 4.28 10.09
CA LYS A 174 11.06 2.88 9.64
C LYS A 174 10.72 2.65 8.17
N GLY A 175 10.09 3.60 7.53
CA GLY A 175 9.77 3.44 6.12
C GLY A 175 9.25 4.71 5.48
N ILE A 176 9.06 4.60 4.17
CA ILE A 176 8.55 5.66 3.34
C ILE A 176 7.41 5.15 2.44
N LYS A 177 6.39 5.99 2.29
CA LYS A 177 5.42 5.89 1.21
C LYS A 177 5.85 6.87 0.13
N VAL A 178 6.13 6.38 -1.09
CA VAL A 178 6.54 7.22 -2.21
C VAL A 178 5.46 7.19 -3.28
N ASP A 179 5.00 8.34 -3.69
CA ASP A 179 3.77 8.52 -4.46
C ASP A 179 3.99 9.36 -5.73
N PHE A 180 3.02 9.31 -6.64
CA PHE A 180 2.95 10.13 -7.87
C PHE A 180 4.05 9.82 -8.88
N PHE A 181 4.29 8.57 -9.20
CA PHE A 181 5.13 8.19 -10.33
C PHE A 181 4.43 8.50 -11.66
N GLY A 182 5.13 9.12 -12.58
CA GLY A 182 4.54 9.71 -13.79
C GLY A 182 4.29 8.74 -14.94
N GLY A 183 4.42 7.43 -14.74
CA GLY A 183 4.22 6.41 -15.78
C GLY A 183 5.29 5.31 -15.78
N ASP A 184 5.45 4.62 -16.90
CA ASP A 184 6.25 3.39 -17.03
C ASP A 184 7.50 3.57 -17.89
N LYS A 185 7.89 4.80 -18.28
CA LYS A 185 9.12 5.03 -19.03
C LYS A 185 10.34 4.49 -18.26
N GLN A 186 11.37 4.08 -18.97
CA GLN A 186 12.57 3.47 -18.39
C GLN A 186 13.16 4.27 -17.23
N GLN A 187 13.16 5.60 -17.32
CA GLN A 187 13.65 6.47 -16.24
C GLN A 187 12.82 6.32 -14.95
N THR A 188 11.51 6.19 -15.09
CA THR A 188 10.62 5.96 -13.95
C THR A 188 10.88 4.58 -13.35
N MET A 189 11.05 3.57 -14.19
CA MET A 189 11.38 2.21 -13.72
C MET A 189 12.72 2.17 -12.97
N GLN A 190 13.73 2.88 -13.46
CA GLN A 190 15.01 3.04 -12.76
C GLN A 190 14.85 3.74 -11.42
N LEU A 191 14.00 4.76 -11.34
CA LEU A 191 13.75 5.48 -10.09
C LEU A 191 13.15 4.59 -9.00
N TYR A 192 12.24 3.67 -9.34
CA TYR A 192 11.73 2.69 -8.38
C TYR A 192 12.86 1.87 -7.75
N GLU A 193 13.74 1.32 -8.59
CA GLU A 193 14.84 0.48 -8.15
C GLU A 193 15.89 1.26 -7.36
N GLU A 194 16.19 2.49 -7.77
CA GLU A 194 17.09 3.39 -7.02
C GLU A 194 16.56 3.72 -5.63
N ILE A 195 15.26 4.01 -5.51
CA ILE A 195 14.63 4.30 -4.22
C ILE A 195 14.68 3.06 -3.33
N LEU A 196 14.35 1.88 -3.86
CA LEU A 196 14.42 0.62 -3.11
C LEU A 196 15.83 0.32 -2.61
N SER A 197 16.81 0.43 -3.50
CA SER A 197 18.22 0.19 -3.19
C SER A 197 18.75 1.15 -2.12
N ASP A 198 18.53 2.46 -2.31
CA ASP A 198 18.96 3.46 -1.34
C ASP A 198 18.25 3.31 0.00
N ALA A 199 16.95 3.05 0.00
CA ALA A 199 16.18 2.84 1.23
C ALA A 199 16.67 1.62 2.02
N ASN A 200 17.06 0.53 1.34
CA ASN A 200 17.66 -0.65 1.98
C ASN A 200 19.01 -0.31 2.65
N GLU A 201 19.81 0.59 2.09
CA GLU A 201 21.06 1.05 2.70
C GLU A 201 20.82 1.70 4.08
N TYR A 202 19.69 2.39 4.26
CA TYR A 202 19.33 3.10 5.49
C TYR A 202 18.32 2.36 6.38
N GLY A 203 17.91 1.14 6.02
CA GLY A 203 16.99 0.32 6.82
C GLY A 203 15.55 0.83 6.78
N LEU A 204 15.10 1.37 5.64
CA LEU A 204 13.76 1.90 5.44
C LEU A 204 12.93 0.95 4.57
N GLN A 205 11.73 0.63 5.03
CA GLN A 205 10.69 -0.05 4.26
C GLN A 205 10.10 0.91 3.22
N VAL A 206 9.61 0.35 2.10
CA VAL A 206 9.09 1.16 0.99
C VAL A 206 7.71 0.67 0.56
N ILE A 207 6.76 1.62 0.51
CA ILE A 207 5.43 1.46 -0.06
C ILE A 207 5.33 2.40 -1.25
N PHE A 208 4.86 1.92 -2.41
CA PHE A 208 4.64 2.76 -3.59
C PHE A 208 3.17 3.03 -3.84
N HIS A 209 2.84 4.30 -4.11
CA HIS A 209 1.51 4.76 -4.55
C HIS A 209 1.62 5.54 -5.86
N GLY A 210 0.48 5.78 -6.52
CA GLY A 210 0.47 6.43 -7.83
C GLY A 210 1.48 5.78 -8.79
N CYS A 211 1.51 4.45 -8.84
CA CYS A 211 2.62 3.67 -9.34
C CYS A 211 2.19 2.60 -10.36
N THR A 212 3.16 2.03 -11.07
CA THR A 212 2.93 0.88 -11.94
C THR A 212 2.77 -0.42 -11.15
N LEU A 213 2.27 -1.48 -11.81
CA LEU A 213 2.26 -2.83 -11.25
C LEU A 213 3.66 -3.30 -10.87
N PRO A 214 3.83 -3.97 -9.72
CA PRO A 214 5.11 -4.53 -9.31
C PRO A 214 5.72 -5.49 -10.34
N ARG A 215 7.04 -5.50 -10.40
CA ARG A 215 7.83 -6.30 -11.35
C ARG A 215 8.75 -7.31 -10.64
N GLY A 216 8.21 -8.04 -9.65
CA GLY A 216 8.99 -8.96 -8.83
C GLY A 216 9.82 -8.26 -7.74
N TRP A 217 9.57 -6.99 -7.46
CA TRP A 217 10.31 -6.21 -6.46
C TRP A 217 10.24 -6.80 -5.06
N GLU A 218 9.13 -7.42 -4.71
CA GLU A 218 8.92 -8.04 -3.40
C GLU A 218 9.93 -9.18 -3.12
N ARG A 219 10.38 -9.88 -4.19
CA ARG A 219 11.44 -10.88 -4.09
C ARG A 219 12.83 -10.26 -4.18
N LEU A 220 13.00 -9.27 -5.05
CA LEU A 220 14.32 -8.70 -5.37
C LEU A 220 14.83 -7.77 -4.26
N TYR A 221 13.93 -7.01 -3.64
CA TYR A 221 14.26 -5.98 -2.64
C TYR A 221 13.62 -6.30 -1.31
N PRO A 222 14.41 -6.69 -0.28
CA PRO A 222 13.87 -7.14 0.99
C PRO A 222 13.10 -6.06 1.77
N ASN A 223 13.27 -4.81 1.42
CA ASN A 223 12.59 -3.66 2.01
C ASN A 223 11.34 -3.20 1.23
N PHE A 224 11.03 -3.80 0.08
CA PHE A 224 9.76 -3.54 -0.60
C PHE A 224 8.63 -4.21 0.19
N VAL A 225 7.61 -3.44 0.54
CA VAL A 225 6.48 -3.92 1.35
C VAL A 225 5.27 -4.19 0.48
N ALA A 226 4.84 -3.16 -0.25
CA ALA A 226 3.64 -3.20 -1.07
C ALA A 226 3.61 -2.04 -2.05
N SER A 227 2.66 -2.10 -2.97
CA SER A 227 2.26 -0.94 -3.77
C SER A 227 0.76 -0.91 -3.97
N GLU A 228 0.22 0.25 -4.29
CA GLU A 228 -1.17 0.42 -4.68
C GLU A 228 -1.42 -0.20 -6.07
N ALA A 229 -1.07 0.48 -7.14
CA ALA A 229 -1.15 0.04 -8.54
C ALA A 229 -2.50 -0.57 -8.98
N ALA A 230 -3.58 -0.19 -8.31
CA ALA A 230 -4.97 -0.53 -8.61
C ALA A 230 -5.89 0.41 -7.83
N LEU A 231 -7.20 0.42 -8.17
CA LEU A 231 -8.19 1.11 -7.34
C LEU A 231 -8.23 0.45 -5.96
N ALA A 232 -7.88 1.21 -4.94
CA ALA A 232 -7.80 0.77 -3.56
C ALA A 232 -9.02 1.21 -2.75
N SER A 233 -9.24 0.64 -1.57
CA SER A 233 -10.32 1.09 -0.67
C SER A 233 -10.18 2.57 -0.30
N GLU A 234 -8.97 3.14 -0.29
CA GLU A 234 -8.76 4.57 -0.07
C GLU A 234 -9.53 5.44 -1.08
N ASN A 235 -9.75 4.96 -2.31
CA ASN A 235 -10.50 5.67 -3.34
C ASN A 235 -11.95 5.93 -2.92
N MET A 236 -12.52 5.12 -2.03
CA MET A 236 -13.84 5.40 -1.43
C MET A 236 -13.93 6.80 -0.83
N ASN A 237 -12.82 7.31 -0.29
CA ASN A 237 -12.80 8.65 0.27
C ASN A 237 -13.03 9.75 -0.78
N PHE A 238 -12.65 9.55 -2.03
CA PHE A 238 -12.71 10.60 -3.04
C PHE A 238 -14.13 10.88 -3.52
N THR A 239 -14.90 9.84 -3.84
CA THR A 239 -16.24 10.04 -4.39
C THR A 239 -17.22 8.95 -3.98
N ASN A 240 -18.52 9.31 -4.00
CA ASN A 240 -19.61 8.37 -3.80
C ASN A 240 -19.60 7.21 -4.83
N ARG A 241 -19.08 7.45 -6.05
CA ARG A 241 -18.94 6.42 -7.09
C ARG A 241 -17.99 5.32 -6.64
N PHE A 242 -16.82 5.67 -6.17
CA PHE A 242 -15.84 4.69 -5.68
C PHE A 242 -16.35 3.95 -4.43
N SER A 243 -17.06 4.65 -3.53
CA SER A 243 -17.66 3.96 -2.38
C SER A 243 -18.73 2.93 -2.79
N ARG A 244 -19.42 3.13 -3.93
CA ARG A 244 -20.37 2.15 -4.47
C ARG A 244 -19.70 0.98 -5.17
N SER A 245 -18.52 1.16 -5.73
CA SER A 245 -17.80 0.10 -6.46
C SER A 245 -16.97 -0.81 -5.56
N GLU A 246 -16.81 -0.49 -4.28
CA GLU A 246 -15.93 -1.23 -3.35
C GLU A 246 -16.16 -2.74 -3.34
N GLY A 247 -17.43 -3.18 -3.32
CA GLY A 247 -17.77 -4.60 -3.37
C GLY A 247 -17.26 -5.29 -4.64
N PHE A 248 -17.34 -4.60 -5.77
CA PHE A 248 -16.81 -5.08 -7.04
C PHE A 248 -15.28 -5.12 -7.03
N ASP A 249 -14.63 -4.03 -6.62
CA ASP A 249 -13.18 -3.89 -6.66
C ASP A 249 -12.51 -4.89 -5.70
N MET A 250 -12.98 -4.99 -4.47
CA MET A 250 -12.39 -5.90 -3.46
C MET A 250 -12.62 -7.38 -3.75
N THR A 251 -13.68 -7.74 -4.48
CA THR A 251 -13.88 -9.13 -4.93
C THR A 251 -13.15 -9.45 -6.23
N LEU A 252 -12.58 -8.44 -6.90
CA LEU A 252 -11.70 -8.61 -8.07
C LEU A 252 -10.24 -8.82 -7.67
N HIS A 253 -9.73 -8.05 -6.72
CA HIS A 253 -8.30 -7.98 -6.39
C HIS A 253 -7.64 -9.32 -6.03
N PRO A 254 -8.26 -10.24 -5.29
CA PRO A 254 -7.66 -11.55 -5.01
C PRO A 254 -7.29 -12.36 -6.26
N PHE A 255 -7.98 -12.12 -7.38
CA PHE A 255 -7.77 -12.84 -8.63
C PHE A 255 -6.84 -12.12 -9.62
N CYS A 256 -6.49 -10.86 -9.37
CA CYS A 256 -5.65 -10.08 -10.28
C CYS A 256 -4.53 -9.34 -9.56
N ARG A 257 -4.85 -8.34 -8.73
CA ARG A 257 -3.85 -7.48 -8.11
C ARG A 257 -2.97 -8.22 -7.10
N ASN A 258 -3.56 -9.02 -6.22
CA ASN A 258 -2.84 -9.81 -5.22
C ASN A 258 -2.09 -11.01 -5.83
N ALA A 259 -2.51 -11.48 -7.00
CA ALA A 259 -1.81 -12.54 -7.72
C ALA A 259 -0.45 -12.08 -8.29
N VAL A 260 -0.17 -10.77 -8.30
CA VAL A 260 1.09 -10.19 -8.81
C VAL A 260 2.06 -9.87 -7.67
N ALA A 261 1.58 -9.29 -6.58
CA ALA A 261 2.39 -8.93 -5.41
C ALA A 261 1.50 -8.42 -4.27
N SER A 262 2.09 -8.11 -3.12
CA SER A 262 1.44 -7.43 -2.00
C SER A 262 0.80 -6.11 -2.43
N PHE A 263 -0.38 -5.84 -1.85
CA PHE A 263 -1.25 -4.73 -2.23
C PHE A 263 -1.53 -3.82 -1.03
N ASP A 264 -1.15 -2.57 -1.10
CA ASP A 264 -1.54 -1.55 -0.12
C ASP A 264 -2.87 -0.93 -0.53
N TRP A 265 -3.97 -1.50 -0.05
CA TRP A 265 -5.33 -1.09 -0.46
C TRP A 265 -5.95 -0.02 0.43
N GLY A 266 -5.31 0.34 1.56
CA GLY A 266 -5.80 1.39 2.46
C GLY A 266 -7.20 1.12 3.01
N GLY A 267 -7.47 -0.12 3.43
CA GLY A 267 -8.81 -0.59 3.77
C GLY A 267 -9.13 -0.69 5.25
N VAL A 268 -10.18 -1.46 5.56
CA VAL A 268 -10.73 -1.68 6.91
C VAL A 268 -11.36 -0.41 7.48
N PHE A 269 -12.17 0.27 6.70
CA PHE A 269 -12.90 1.46 7.14
C PHE A 269 -14.02 1.11 8.12
N MET A 270 -14.00 1.70 9.31
CA MET A 270 -15.10 1.54 10.28
C MET A 270 -16.07 2.73 10.31
N ASN A 271 -15.65 3.90 9.82
CA ASN A 271 -16.56 5.03 9.69
C ASN A 271 -17.66 4.73 8.66
N LYS A 272 -18.89 5.14 8.97
CA LYS A 272 -20.05 5.00 8.06
C LYS A 272 -20.10 6.08 7.00
N ARG A 273 -19.38 7.20 7.21
CA ARG A 273 -19.28 8.33 6.29
C ARG A 273 -17.84 8.80 6.18
N PHE A 274 -17.47 9.21 4.98
CA PHE A 274 -16.10 9.63 4.66
C PHE A 274 -15.82 11.06 5.11
N SER A 275 -15.91 11.29 6.41
CA SER A 275 -15.62 12.58 7.03
C SER A 275 -15.03 12.42 8.42
N LYS A 276 -14.28 13.44 8.87
CA LYS A 276 -13.64 13.47 10.19
C LYS A 276 -14.63 13.23 11.34
N ASN A 277 -15.86 13.71 11.22
CA ASN A 277 -16.91 13.58 12.24
C ASN A 277 -17.84 12.38 12.04
N ASN A 278 -17.59 11.54 11.05
CA ASN A 278 -18.44 10.39 10.69
C ASN A 278 -19.94 10.73 10.44
N LYS A 279 -20.26 11.99 10.11
CA LYS A 279 -21.66 12.47 9.96
C LYS A 279 -21.97 13.12 8.63
N SER A 280 -20.95 13.52 7.86
CA SER A 280 -21.08 14.24 6.60
C SER A 280 -20.43 13.51 5.43
N ARG A 281 -20.50 14.09 4.22
CA ARG A 281 -20.06 13.51 2.96
C ARG A 281 -20.86 12.23 2.60
N HIS A 282 -20.39 11.49 1.62
CA HIS A 282 -21.05 10.27 1.15
C HIS A 282 -20.86 9.09 2.14
N PRO A 283 -21.76 8.10 2.12
CA PRO A 283 -21.64 6.94 2.98
C PRO A 283 -20.70 5.90 2.42
N ARG A 284 -20.20 5.01 3.29
CA ARG A 284 -19.71 3.69 2.96
C ARG A 284 -20.91 2.75 2.70
N TYR A 285 -20.85 1.95 1.65
CA TYR A 285 -21.92 1.01 1.27
C TYR A 285 -21.64 -0.42 1.73
N THR A 286 -20.40 -0.76 2.00
CA THR A 286 -20.00 -2.05 2.56
C THR A 286 -20.36 -2.17 4.06
N SER A 287 -20.49 -3.39 4.56
CA SER A 287 -20.69 -3.67 5.98
C SER A 287 -19.36 -3.62 6.75
N ASP A 288 -19.43 -3.51 8.09
CA ASP A 288 -18.22 -3.58 8.93
C ASP A 288 -17.51 -4.92 8.79
N ILE A 289 -18.27 -6.01 8.66
CA ILE A 289 -17.72 -7.35 8.45
C ILE A 289 -17.03 -7.45 7.09
N PHE A 290 -17.59 -6.84 6.05
CA PHE A 290 -16.94 -6.77 4.73
C PHE A 290 -15.57 -6.10 4.85
N GLU A 291 -15.49 -4.93 5.47
CA GLU A 291 -14.24 -4.19 5.65
C GLU A 291 -13.20 -5.02 6.44
N LEU A 292 -13.60 -5.66 7.53
CA LEU A 292 -12.70 -6.53 8.30
C LEU A 292 -12.21 -7.72 7.47
N ALA A 293 -13.08 -8.30 6.63
CA ALA A 293 -12.73 -9.44 5.78
C ALA A 293 -11.72 -9.06 4.68
N THR A 294 -11.66 -7.78 4.25
CA THR A 294 -10.64 -7.33 3.29
C THR A 294 -9.23 -7.56 3.80
N ALA A 295 -9.00 -7.47 5.11
CA ALA A 295 -7.71 -7.73 5.73
C ALA A 295 -7.25 -9.20 5.66
N ILE A 296 -8.18 -10.12 5.35
CA ILE A 296 -7.87 -11.53 5.15
C ILE A 296 -7.76 -11.85 3.65
N THR A 297 -8.62 -11.26 2.82
CA THR A 297 -8.65 -11.53 1.38
C THR A 297 -7.55 -10.82 0.60
N ASN A 298 -7.19 -9.59 0.99
CA ASN A 298 -6.02 -8.88 0.49
C ASN A 298 -4.78 -9.20 1.35
N GLN A 299 -3.61 -8.83 0.88
CA GLN A 299 -2.38 -9.03 1.64
C GLN A 299 -1.34 -7.94 1.42
N THR A 300 -0.69 -7.58 2.52
CA THR A 300 0.54 -6.80 2.60
C THR A 300 1.21 -7.08 3.93
N ASN A 301 2.54 -6.93 3.99
CA ASN A 301 3.29 -7.11 5.25
C ASN A 301 3.07 -5.95 6.23
N VAL A 302 2.79 -4.76 5.72
CA VAL A 302 2.51 -3.57 6.54
C VAL A 302 1.16 -3.02 6.10
N ASN A 303 0.15 -3.30 6.93
CA ASN A 303 -1.24 -3.10 6.57
C ASN A 303 -1.80 -1.79 7.11
N CYS A 304 -2.39 -0.97 6.24
CA CYS A 304 -3.26 0.13 6.64
C CYS A 304 -4.53 -0.42 7.31
N VAL A 305 -4.81 0.04 8.52
CA VAL A 305 -6.10 -0.18 9.17
C VAL A 305 -6.75 1.18 9.37
N ALA A 306 -7.74 1.48 8.52
CA ALA A 306 -8.38 2.80 8.43
C ALA A 306 -9.37 3.07 9.58
N ILE A 307 -8.94 2.76 10.80
CA ILE A 307 -9.64 3.08 12.04
C ILE A 307 -9.31 4.53 12.42
N MET A 308 -10.33 5.24 12.88
CA MET A 308 -10.24 6.63 13.34
C MET A 308 -10.37 6.71 14.85
N PRO A 309 -9.90 7.78 15.51
CA PRO A 309 -10.01 7.94 16.96
C PRO A 309 -11.43 7.76 17.51
N ASN A 310 -12.48 8.18 16.79
CA ASN A 310 -13.87 7.99 17.18
C ASN A 310 -14.29 6.51 17.22
N ASN A 311 -13.65 5.65 16.46
CA ASN A 311 -14.03 4.23 16.42
C ASN A 311 -13.71 3.49 17.72
N LEU A 312 -12.82 4.01 18.56
CA LEU A 312 -12.59 3.45 19.89
C LEU A 312 -13.87 3.49 20.77
N GLU A 313 -14.75 4.46 20.53
CA GLU A 313 -16.02 4.62 21.22
C GLU A 313 -17.22 4.09 20.42
N ASP A 314 -17.17 4.23 19.09
CA ASP A 314 -18.26 3.92 18.17
C ASP A 314 -18.40 2.41 17.88
N MET A 315 -17.29 1.63 17.99
CA MET A 315 -17.25 0.23 17.60
C MET A 315 -17.46 -0.72 18.77
N PRO A 316 -18.14 -1.86 18.54
CA PRO A 316 -18.20 -2.92 19.54
C PRO A 316 -16.80 -3.47 19.87
N GLN A 317 -16.60 -3.86 21.13
CA GLN A 317 -15.31 -4.31 21.64
C GLN A 317 -14.73 -5.49 20.81
N HIS A 318 -15.54 -6.45 20.40
CA HIS A 318 -15.08 -7.60 19.61
C HIS A 318 -14.56 -7.21 18.22
N VAL A 319 -15.08 -6.12 17.62
CA VAL A 319 -14.56 -5.56 16.35
C VAL A 319 -13.18 -4.94 16.58
N LEU A 320 -13.03 -4.17 17.65
CA LEU A 320 -11.73 -3.58 18.03
C LEU A 320 -10.71 -4.67 18.37
N ASP A 321 -11.14 -5.73 19.07
CA ASP A 321 -10.25 -6.85 19.42
C ASP A 321 -9.79 -7.62 18.19
N PHE A 322 -10.67 -7.84 17.21
CA PHE A 322 -10.28 -8.41 15.92
C PHE A 322 -9.30 -7.49 15.19
N ALA A 323 -9.61 -6.19 15.07
CA ALA A 323 -8.76 -5.21 14.40
C ALA A 323 -7.38 -5.07 15.06
N ARG A 324 -7.26 -5.21 16.39
CA ARG A 324 -5.99 -5.25 17.12
C ARG A 324 -5.12 -6.44 16.75
N ASN A 325 -5.75 -7.56 16.40
CA ASN A 325 -5.06 -8.84 16.24
C ASN A 325 -5.03 -9.32 14.78
N ILE A 326 -5.38 -8.48 13.81
CA ILE A 326 -5.29 -8.82 12.39
C ILE A 326 -3.83 -9.17 12.07
N PRO A 327 -3.55 -10.40 11.62
CA PRO A 327 -2.22 -10.75 11.14
C PRO A 327 -1.88 -10.02 9.84
N THR A 328 -0.61 -9.74 9.64
CA THR A 328 -0.10 -9.13 8.38
C THR A 328 0.84 -10.06 7.62
N THR A 329 1.15 -11.23 8.18
CA THR A 329 1.97 -12.27 7.55
C THR A 329 1.22 -13.60 7.56
N TRP A 330 1.42 -14.38 6.51
CA TRP A 330 0.69 -15.62 6.29
C TRP A 330 1.63 -16.77 5.93
N GLN A 331 1.47 -17.89 6.62
CA GLN A 331 2.25 -19.12 6.38
C GLN A 331 1.67 -19.96 5.24
N GLU A 332 0.36 -19.85 5.03
CA GLU A 332 -0.37 -20.61 4.02
C GLU A 332 -1.60 -19.83 3.57
N THR A 333 -1.92 -19.93 2.29
CA THR A 333 -3.15 -19.37 1.71
C THR A 333 -3.90 -20.49 1.00
N GLN A 334 -5.20 -20.60 1.25
CA GLN A 334 -6.09 -21.55 0.58
C GLN A 334 -7.29 -20.78 -0.02
N PHE A 335 -7.47 -20.95 -1.31
CA PHE A 335 -8.67 -20.51 -2.00
C PHE A 335 -9.78 -21.53 -1.73
N ILE A 336 -10.86 -21.06 -1.12
CA ILE A 336 -12.01 -21.91 -0.79
C ILE A 336 -13.01 -21.90 -1.96
N ASP A 337 -13.47 -20.69 -2.34
CA ASP A 337 -14.40 -20.50 -3.45
C ASP A 337 -14.43 -19.03 -3.88
N GLY A 338 -14.91 -18.75 -5.09
CA GLY A 338 -15.07 -17.40 -5.55
C GLY A 338 -15.11 -17.25 -7.06
N TYR A 339 -15.53 -16.07 -7.48
CA TYR A 339 -15.49 -15.65 -8.88
C TYR A 339 -15.22 -14.15 -8.95
N PRO A 340 -14.28 -13.69 -9.80
CA PRO A 340 -13.92 -12.28 -9.91
C PRO A 340 -15.15 -11.37 -10.01
N THR A 341 -15.15 -10.27 -9.24
CA THR A 341 -16.22 -9.28 -9.15
C THR A 341 -17.54 -9.74 -8.51
N LYS A 342 -17.62 -11.00 -8.11
CA LYS A 342 -18.83 -11.57 -7.49
C LYS A 342 -18.63 -11.83 -6.01
N TYR A 343 -17.73 -12.71 -5.67
CA TYR A 343 -17.40 -13.06 -4.31
C TYR A 343 -16.04 -13.73 -4.21
N CYS A 344 -15.47 -13.76 -3.03
CA CYS A 344 -14.21 -14.44 -2.77
C CYS A 344 -14.18 -14.95 -1.34
N ILE A 345 -13.80 -16.20 -1.14
CA ILE A 345 -13.60 -16.83 0.17
C ILE A 345 -12.18 -17.39 0.21
N ILE A 346 -11.36 -16.86 1.11
CA ILE A 346 -9.96 -17.25 1.30
C ILE A 346 -9.75 -17.62 2.76
N ALA A 347 -9.02 -18.70 3.00
CA ALA A 347 -8.48 -19.03 4.30
C ALA A 347 -6.97 -18.79 4.30
N ARG A 348 -6.46 -18.13 5.34
CA ARG A 348 -5.04 -17.88 5.54
C ARG A 348 -4.59 -18.33 6.92
N LYS A 349 -3.40 -18.90 7.00
CA LYS A 349 -2.85 -19.42 8.25
C LYS A 349 -1.81 -18.49 8.84
N HIS A 350 -1.94 -18.22 10.15
CA HIS A 350 -0.96 -17.48 10.94
C HIS A 350 -0.86 -18.10 12.33
N ASP A 351 0.36 -18.43 12.77
CA ASP A 351 0.66 -19.02 14.08
C ASP A 351 -0.25 -20.21 14.46
N GLY A 352 -0.44 -21.12 13.48
CA GLY A 352 -1.25 -22.32 13.69
C GLY A 352 -2.77 -22.11 13.62
N HIS A 353 -3.26 -20.88 13.51
CA HIS A 353 -4.68 -20.54 13.40
C HIS A 353 -5.06 -20.21 11.95
N TRP A 354 -6.27 -20.60 11.58
CA TRP A 354 -6.85 -20.25 10.30
C TRP A 354 -7.79 -19.05 10.43
N TYR A 355 -7.60 -18.08 9.57
CA TYR A 355 -8.43 -16.90 9.40
C TYR A 355 -9.18 -17.04 8.07
N ILE A 356 -10.51 -17.00 8.11
CA ILE A 356 -11.34 -17.12 6.91
C ILE A 356 -12.00 -15.78 6.63
N GLY A 357 -11.71 -15.20 5.47
CA GLY A 357 -12.33 -14.00 4.95
C GLY A 357 -13.25 -14.32 3.79
N GLY A 358 -14.48 -13.82 3.85
CA GLY A 358 -15.44 -13.92 2.76
C GLY A 358 -15.98 -12.54 2.38
N LEU A 359 -15.91 -12.22 1.10
CA LEU A 359 -16.45 -10.99 0.50
C LEU A 359 -17.55 -11.35 -0.47
N ASN A 360 -18.67 -10.65 -0.39
CA ASN A 360 -19.75 -10.71 -1.36
C ASN A 360 -19.89 -9.33 -2.03
N GLY A 361 -19.56 -9.23 -3.31
CA GLY A 361 -19.68 -8.02 -4.13
C GLY A 361 -21.02 -7.91 -4.88
N THR A 362 -21.98 -8.82 -4.63
CA THR A 362 -23.29 -8.81 -5.26
C THR A 362 -24.36 -8.23 -4.34
N ASP A 363 -25.50 -7.85 -4.92
CA ASP A 363 -26.66 -7.34 -4.17
C ASP A 363 -27.51 -8.43 -3.53
N HIS A 364 -27.12 -9.70 -3.62
CA HIS A 364 -27.89 -10.85 -3.12
C HIS A 364 -27.06 -11.65 -2.11
N PRO A 365 -27.72 -12.24 -1.08
CA PRO A 365 -27.05 -13.22 -0.20
C PRO A 365 -26.51 -14.41 -0.99
N MET A 366 -25.34 -14.87 -0.62
CA MET A 366 -24.70 -16.04 -1.20
C MET A 366 -24.46 -17.11 -0.16
#